data_786ebe7f309adf343a45ab22a4002a16
#
_entry.id   786ebe7f309adf343a45ab22a4002a16
#
_cell.length_a   1.000
_cell.length_b   1.000
_cell.length_c   1.000
_cell.angle_alpha   90.00
_cell.angle_beta   90.00
_cell.angle_gamma   90.00
#
_symmetry.space_group_name_H-M   'P 1'
#
loop_
_entity.id
_entity.type
_entity.pdbx_description
1 polymer ?
#
loop_
_entity_poly.entity_id
_entity_poly.type
_entity_poly.pdbx_seq_one_letter_code
_entity_poly.pdbx_strand_id
1 'polypeptide(L)'
;MADRFKRIGAFILDWNIIFFACLLVNSLVLEITYMLGELYHLAGVLSLLISSLVFVVLVLRDVIFKGRSLGKRIFGLYILDKNTLTEVPASRRFLKNLFVILYPIDAILLLVTGETIGDRAANTTVISKKSIEKIDVQERFVTS
;
A
#
# COMPACT_ATOMS: atom_id res chain seq x y z
N MET A 1 20.09 -1.00 5.14
CA MET A 1 19.91 -0.65 3.71
C MET A 1 19.06 -1.65 2.94
N ALA A 2 19.26 -2.98 3.09
CA ALA A 2 18.45 -3.99 2.37
C ALA A 2 16.91 -3.84 2.53
N ASP A 3 16.46 -3.42 3.70
CA ASP A 3 15.01 -3.26 3.95
C ASP A 3 14.41 -2.04 3.23
N ARG A 4 15.19 -0.99 2.95
CA ARG A 4 14.70 0.17 2.18
C ARG A 4 14.37 -0.22 0.74
N PHE A 5 15.26 -0.96 0.06
CA PHE A 5 15.01 -1.43 -1.31
C PHE A 5 13.80 -2.35 -1.40
N LYS A 6 13.60 -3.23 -0.42
CA LYS A 6 12.41 -4.07 -0.35
C LYS A 6 11.13 -3.25 -0.17
N ARG A 7 11.17 -2.20 0.66
CA ARG A 7 10.04 -1.29 0.87
C ARG A 7 9.69 -0.53 -0.39
N ILE A 8 10.71 -0.02 -1.11
CA ILE A 8 10.54 0.65 -2.40
C ILE A 8 9.98 -0.33 -3.43
N GLY A 9 10.54 -1.53 -3.54
CA GLY A 9 10.06 -2.57 -4.44
C GLY A 9 8.61 -2.97 -4.16
N ALA A 10 8.24 -3.16 -2.89
CA ALA A 10 6.88 -3.46 -2.48
C ALA A 10 5.91 -2.32 -2.85
N PHE A 11 6.33 -1.08 -2.64
CA PHE A 11 5.55 0.11 -2.95
C PHE A 11 5.31 0.27 -4.47
N ILE A 12 6.37 0.12 -5.28
CA ILE A 12 6.28 0.15 -6.74
C ILE A 12 5.38 -0.99 -7.24
N LEU A 13 5.53 -2.19 -6.71
CA LEU A 13 4.73 -3.34 -7.11
C LEU A 13 3.25 -3.13 -6.80
N ASP A 14 2.92 -2.69 -5.59
CA ASP A 14 1.54 -2.39 -5.19
C ASP A 14 0.91 -1.34 -6.10
N TRP A 15 1.66 -0.30 -6.42
CA TRP A 15 1.19 0.77 -7.30
C TRP A 15 0.97 0.28 -8.73
N ASN A 16 1.91 -0.49 -9.28
CA ASN A 16 1.77 -1.03 -10.63
C ASN A 16 0.58 -1.97 -10.75
N ILE A 17 0.36 -2.87 -9.79
CA ILE A 17 -0.79 -3.79 -9.82
C ILE A 17 -2.10 -3.01 -9.90
N ILE A 18 -2.26 -1.96 -9.07
CA ILE A 18 -3.48 -1.17 -9.04
C ILE A 18 -3.61 -0.34 -10.31
N PHE A 19 -2.52 0.28 -10.78
CA PHE A 19 -2.50 1.05 -12.01
C PHE A 19 -2.91 0.21 -13.22
N PHE A 20 -2.33 -0.96 -13.40
CA PHE A 20 -2.70 -1.87 -14.49
C PHE A 20 -4.12 -2.41 -14.37
N ALA A 21 -4.58 -2.72 -13.16
CA ALA A 21 -5.97 -3.10 -12.94
C ALA A 21 -6.93 -1.97 -13.32
N CYS A 22 -6.62 -0.72 -12.96
CA CYS A 22 -7.39 0.44 -13.33
C CYS A 22 -7.43 0.66 -14.86
N LEU A 23 -6.28 0.57 -15.52
CA LEU A 23 -6.19 0.68 -16.98
C LEU A 23 -7.04 -0.39 -17.68
N LEU A 24 -6.92 -1.64 -17.25
CA LEU A 24 -7.65 -2.75 -17.84
C LEU A 24 -9.16 -2.57 -17.71
N VAL A 25 -9.63 -2.21 -16.52
CA VAL A 25 -11.07 -1.99 -16.28
C VAL A 25 -11.59 -0.79 -17.05
N ASN A 26 -10.85 0.33 -17.10
CA ASN A 26 -11.26 1.48 -17.90
C ASN A 26 -11.26 1.20 -19.40
N SER A 27 -10.29 0.43 -19.93
CA SER A 27 -10.28 0.04 -21.34
C SER A 27 -11.48 -0.84 -21.71
N LEU A 28 -11.85 -1.80 -20.84
CA LEU A 28 -13.05 -2.62 -21.04
C LEU A 28 -14.33 -1.77 -21.04
N VAL A 29 -14.45 -0.80 -20.14
CA VAL A 29 -15.60 0.12 -20.09
C VAL A 29 -15.69 0.91 -21.38
N LEU A 30 -14.57 1.45 -21.88
CA LEU A 30 -14.53 2.22 -23.13
C LEU A 30 -14.92 1.33 -24.33
N GLU A 31 -14.44 0.10 -24.39
CA GLU A 31 -14.76 -0.82 -25.48
C GLU A 31 -16.24 -1.19 -25.48
N ILE A 32 -16.81 -1.54 -24.32
CA ILE A 32 -18.23 -1.84 -24.18
C ILE A 32 -19.10 -0.65 -24.59
N THR A 33 -18.74 0.56 -24.17
CA THR A 33 -19.50 1.77 -24.51
C THR A 33 -19.38 2.14 -25.97
N TYR A 34 -18.24 1.91 -26.59
CA TYR A 34 -18.07 2.07 -28.04
C TYR A 34 -19.00 1.12 -28.83
N MET A 35 -19.12 -0.12 -28.38
CA MET A 35 -20.03 -1.11 -28.99
C MET A 35 -21.51 -0.73 -28.84
N LEU A 36 -21.88 -0.04 -27.77
CA LEU A 36 -23.26 0.36 -27.48
C LEU A 36 -23.70 1.68 -28.13
N GLY A 37 -22.83 2.36 -28.87
CA GLY A 37 -23.11 3.54 -29.70
C GLY A 37 -23.47 4.82 -28.94
N GLU A 38 -24.73 5.12 -28.68
CA GLU A 38 -25.19 6.43 -28.16
C GLU A 38 -24.89 6.70 -26.65
N LEU A 39 -24.22 5.80 -25.94
CA LEU A 39 -24.04 5.84 -24.49
C LEU A 39 -22.73 6.50 -24.02
N TYR A 40 -22.17 7.42 -24.81
CA TYR A 40 -20.90 8.11 -24.48
C TYR A 40 -20.89 8.80 -23.12
N HIS A 41 -22.01 9.41 -22.72
CA HIS A 41 -22.11 10.08 -21.43
C HIS A 41 -22.08 9.08 -20.26
N LEU A 42 -22.68 7.90 -20.46
CA LEU A 42 -22.66 6.81 -19.48
C LEU A 42 -21.25 6.27 -19.27
N ALA A 43 -20.45 6.19 -20.34
CA ALA A 43 -19.04 5.75 -20.25
C ALA A 43 -18.22 6.65 -19.32
N GLY A 44 -18.37 7.96 -19.43
CA GLY A 44 -17.67 8.92 -18.59
C GLY A 44 -18.04 8.74 -17.11
N VAL A 45 -19.33 8.59 -16.80
CA VAL A 45 -19.80 8.37 -15.42
C VAL A 45 -19.30 7.03 -14.87
N LEU A 46 -19.39 5.95 -15.64
CA LEU A 46 -18.89 4.63 -15.22
C LEU A 46 -17.38 4.63 -14.99
N SER A 47 -16.62 5.24 -15.88
CA SER A 47 -15.16 5.37 -15.73
C SER A 47 -14.79 6.15 -14.46
N LEU A 48 -15.51 7.21 -14.15
CA LEU A 48 -15.29 8.00 -12.94
C LEU A 48 -15.65 7.21 -11.67
N LEU A 49 -16.75 6.46 -11.69
CA LEU A 49 -17.13 5.59 -10.57
C LEU A 49 -16.10 4.48 -10.33
N ILE A 50 -15.62 3.84 -11.39
CA ILE A 50 -14.62 2.79 -11.31
C ILE A 50 -13.29 3.34 -10.77
N SER A 51 -12.85 4.50 -11.27
CA SER A 51 -11.63 5.14 -10.80
C SER A 51 -11.73 5.52 -9.31
N SER A 52 -12.90 5.99 -8.86
CA SER A 52 -13.18 6.26 -7.45
C SER A 52 -13.12 4.99 -6.61
N LEU A 53 -13.69 3.89 -7.09
CA LEU A 53 -13.64 2.59 -6.41
C LEU A 53 -12.21 2.08 -6.28
N VAL A 54 -11.42 2.17 -7.34
CA VAL A 54 -9.99 1.79 -7.31
C VAL A 54 -9.22 2.63 -6.28
N PHE A 55 -9.51 3.94 -6.21
CA PHE A 55 -8.93 4.79 -5.19
C PHE A 55 -9.29 4.35 -3.76
N VAL A 56 -10.54 3.99 -3.50
CA VAL A 56 -10.98 3.44 -2.21
C VAL A 56 -10.24 2.15 -1.88
N VAL A 57 -10.08 1.24 -2.84
CA VAL A 57 -9.29 0.00 -2.67
C VAL A 57 -7.84 0.30 -2.34
N LEU A 58 -7.24 1.31 -2.96
CA LEU A 58 -5.88 1.79 -2.66
C LEU A 58 -5.72 2.20 -1.19
N VAL A 59 -6.67 3.00 -0.69
CA VAL A 59 -6.66 3.47 0.70
C VAL A 59 -6.91 2.32 1.68
N LEU A 60 -7.77 1.38 1.33
CA LEU A 60 -8.14 0.26 2.20
C LEU A 60 -7.22 -0.96 2.08
N ARG A 61 -6.26 -0.98 1.15
CA ARG A 61 -5.45 -2.17 0.84
C ARG A 61 -4.79 -2.84 2.05
N ASP A 62 -4.16 -2.07 2.94
CA ASP A 62 -3.51 -2.62 4.13
C ASP A 62 -4.52 -3.04 5.22
N VAL A 63 -5.75 -2.51 5.18
CA VAL A 63 -6.84 -2.91 6.07
C VAL A 63 -7.43 -4.23 5.60
N ILE A 64 -7.79 -4.33 4.32
CA ILE A 64 -8.40 -5.51 3.69
C ILE A 64 -7.46 -6.72 3.79
N PHE A 65 -6.19 -6.54 3.54
CA PHE A 65 -5.19 -7.61 3.54
C PHE A 65 -4.51 -7.83 4.91
N LYS A 66 -5.20 -7.55 6.02
CA LYS A 66 -4.73 -7.79 7.39
C LYS A 66 -3.31 -7.23 7.66
N GLY A 67 -3.11 -5.97 7.26
CA GLY A 67 -1.87 -5.25 7.52
C GLY A 67 -0.74 -5.46 6.53
N ARG A 68 -0.95 -6.23 5.46
CA ARG A 68 0.08 -6.45 4.43
C ARG A 68 -0.53 -6.41 3.03
N SER A 69 -0.22 -5.37 2.27
CA SER A 69 -0.50 -5.32 0.84
C SER A 69 0.21 -6.46 0.09
N LEU A 70 -0.20 -6.72 -1.15
CA LEU A 70 0.40 -7.78 -1.97
C LEU A 70 1.90 -7.61 -2.15
N GLY A 71 2.38 -6.39 -2.45
CA GLY A 71 3.80 -6.11 -2.54
C GLY A 71 4.54 -6.37 -1.22
N LYS A 72 3.98 -5.95 -0.08
CA LYS A 72 4.58 -6.23 1.24
C LYS A 72 4.65 -7.72 1.56
N ARG A 73 3.64 -8.52 1.13
CA ARG A 73 3.66 -9.98 1.30
C ARG A 73 4.78 -10.62 0.49
N ILE A 74 4.94 -10.23 -0.77
CA ILE A 74 5.99 -10.76 -1.67
C ILE A 74 7.38 -10.46 -1.10
N PHE A 75 7.59 -9.26 -0.58
CA PHE A 75 8.87 -8.86 0.00
C PHE A 75 9.06 -9.26 1.47
N GLY A 76 8.09 -9.96 2.07
CA GLY A 76 8.17 -10.41 3.47
C GLY A 76 8.21 -9.24 4.47
N LEU A 77 7.44 -8.17 4.20
CA LEU A 77 7.37 -6.97 5.04
C LEU A 77 6.12 -6.99 5.94
N TYR A 78 6.28 -6.47 7.15
CA TYR A 78 5.23 -6.35 8.16
C TYR A 78 5.10 -4.88 8.59
N ILE A 79 3.85 -4.45 8.86
CA ILE A 79 3.57 -3.15 9.46
C ILE A 79 3.37 -3.39 10.95
N LEU A 80 4.23 -2.77 11.77
CA LEU A 80 4.20 -2.87 13.22
C LEU A 80 4.11 -1.47 13.84
N ASP A 81 3.62 -1.39 15.06
CA ASP A 81 3.69 -0.19 15.87
C ASP A 81 5.16 0.15 16.16
N LYS A 82 5.53 1.42 16.05
CA LYS A 82 6.92 1.86 16.20
C LYS A 82 7.45 1.68 17.62
N ASN A 83 6.57 1.75 18.63
CA ASN A 83 6.96 1.71 20.03
C ASN A 83 6.89 0.29 20.61
N THR A 84 5.85 -0.48 20.25
CA THR A 84 5.58 -1.78 20.88
C THR A 84 5.98 -2.97 19.99
N LEU A 85 6.27 -2.72 18.70
CA LEU A 85 6.54 -3.74 17.69
C LEU A 85 5.42 -4.78 17.52
N THR A 86 4.22 -4.45 18.01
CA THR A 86 3.02 -5.29 17.88
C THR A 86 2.23 -4.95 16.61
N GLU A 87 1.21 -5.74 16.30
CA GLU A 87 0.34 -5.48 15.16
C GLU A 87 -0.42 -4.16 15.31
N VAL A 88 -0.46 -3.39 14.24
CA VAL A 88 -1.13 -2.09 14.19
C VAL A 88 -2.64 -2.27 14.03
N PRO A 89 -3.49 -1.57 14.78
CA PRO A 89 -4.95 -1.60 14.60
C PRO A 89 -5.37 -1.05 13.23
N ALA A 90 -6.54 -1.51 12.75
CA ALA A 90 -7.07 -1.18 11.42
C ALA A 90 -7.19 0.34 11.19
N SER A 91 -7.58 1.10 12.21
CA SER A 91 -7.72 2.55 12.15
C SER A 91 -6.40 3.26 11.80
N ARG A 92 -5.30 2.86 12.40
CA ARG A 92 -3.98 3.42 12.09
C ARG A 92 -3.47 2.98 10.72
N ARG A 93 -3.79 1.75 10.27
CA ARG A 93 -3.47 1.28 8.91
C ARG A 93 -4.22 2.10 7.87
N PHE A 94 -5.49 2.42 8.15
CA PHE A 94 -6.30 3.30 7.31
C PHE A 94 -5.69 4.70 7.25
N LEU A 95 -5.38 5.31 8.39
CA LEU A 95 -4.75 6.62 8.47
C LEU A 95 -3.45 6.68 7.66
N LYS A 96 -2.58 5.67 7.79
CA LYS A 96 -1.35 5.56 7.02
C LYS A 96 -1.59 5.63 5.52
N ASN A 97 -2.61 4.90 5.03
CA ASN A 97 -2.88 4.81 3.60
C ASN A 97 -3.64 6.03 3.06
N LEU A 98 -4.27 6.84 3.91
CA LEU A 98 -4.91 8.08 3.48
C LEU A 98 -3.89 9.05 2.84
N PHE A 99 -2.64 9.02 3.31
CA PHE A 99 -1.56 9.83 2.76
C PHE A 99 -1.04 9.33 1.40
N VAL A 100 -1.62 8.26 0.84
CA VAL A 100 -1.27 7.78 -0.52
C VAL A 100 -1.48 8.83 -1.60
N ILE A 101 -2.35 9.82 -1.36
CA ILE A 101 -2.57 10.98 -2.24
C ILE A 101 -1.26 11.77 -2.46
N LEU A 102 -0.39 11.77 -1.47
CA LEU A 102 0.91 12.44 -1.52
C LEU A 102 2.02 11.53 -2.12
N TYR A 103 1.61 10.57 -2.95
CA TYR A 103 2.47 9.54 -3.55
C TYR A 103 3.85 10.04 -4.04
N PRO A 104 3.97 11.11 -4.84
CA PRO A 104 5.27 11.54 -5.34
C PRO A 104 6.21 11.98 -4.20
N ILE A 105 5.65 12.67 -3.20
CA ILE A 105 6.39 13.16 -2.03
C ILE A 105 6.77 11.99 -1.13
N ASP A 106 5.85 11.04 -0.92
CA ASP A 106 6.07 9.83 -0.13
C ASP A 106 7.18 8.94 -0.72
N ALA A 107 7.24 8.83 -2.06
CA ALA A 107 8.29 8.09 -2.73
C ALA A 107 9.68 8.70 -2.47
N ILE A 108 9.80 10.02 -2.59
CA ILE A 108 11.04 10.76 -2.31
C ILE A 108 11.43 10.62 -0.83
N LEU A 109 10.47 10.80 0.08
CA LEU A 109 10.71 10.65 1.52
C LEU A 109 11.14 9.24 1.88
N LEU A 110 10.53 8.22 1.30
CA LEU A 110 10.92 6.83 1.50
C LEU A 110 12.37 6.56 1.04
N LEU A 111 12.79 7.18 -0.07
CA LEU A 111 14.17 7.08 -0.56
C LEU A 111 15.17 7.76 0.39
N VAL A 112 14.86 8.95 0.86
CA VAL A 112 15.77 9.78 1.66
C VAL A 112 15.79 9.33 3.13
N THR A 113 14.61 9.21 3.75
CA THR A 113 14.48 8.95 5.20
C THR A 113 14.21 7.49 5.54
N GLY A 114 13.74 6.69 4.57
CA GLY A 114 13.32 5.31 4.79
C GLY A 114 11.93 5.16 5.40
N GLU A 115 11.18 6.26 5.60
CA GLU A 115 9.83 6.29 6.16
C GLU A 115 8.92 7.15 5.29
N THR A 116 7.65 6.76 5.12
CA THR A 116 6.63 7.57 4.45
C THR A 116 5.98 8.56 5.42
N ILE A 117 5.31 9.59 4.90
CA ILE A 117 4.48 10.50 5.71
C ILE A 117 3.42 9.69 6.47
N GLY A 118 2.79 8.73 5.79
CA GLY A 118 1.81 7.84 6.38
C GLY A 118 2.38 7.00 7.53
N ASP A 119 3.64 6.52 7.43
CA ASP A 119 4.30 5.80 8.53
C ASP A 119 4.48 6.69 9.76
N ARG A 120 4.90 7.94 9.56
CA ARG A 120 5.07 8.92 10.65
C ARG A 120 3.75 9.32 11.29
N ALA A 121 2.74 9.64 10.48
CA ALA A 121 1.42 10.05 10.96
C ALA A 121 0.71 8.95 11.75
N ALA A 122 0.86 7.70 11.35
CA ALA A 122 0.26 6.55 12.01
C ALA A 122 1.14 5.95 13.12
N ASN A 123 2.34 6.49 13.36
CA ASN A 123 3.35 5.96 14.29
C ASN A 123 3.64 4.48 14.04
N THR A 124 3.87 4.13 12.77
CA THR A 124 4.11 2.77 12.31
C THR A 124 5.50 2.61 11.72
N THR A 125 6.01 1.39 11.77
CA THR A 125 7.25 1.02 11.09
C THR A 125 7.02 -0.20 10.21
N VAL A 126 7.79 -0.30 9.12
CA VAL A 126 7.74 -1.47 8.23
C VAL A 126 9.05 -2.21 8.38
N ILE A 127 8.97 -3.47 8.81
CA ILE A 127 10.13 -4.31 9.12
C ILE A 127 10.06 -5.60 8.29
N SER A 128 11.21 -6.15 7.91
CA SER A 128 11.28 -7.45 7.25
C SER A 128 11.18 -8.59 8.25
N LYS A 129 10.69 -9.75 7.79
CA LYS A 129 10.61 -10.98 8.60
C LYS A 129 11.97 -11.33 9.23
N LYS A 130 13.06 -11.22 8.46
CA LYS A 130 14.41 -11.48 8.96
C LYS A 130 14.85 -10.55 10.09
N SER A 131 14.37 -9.31 10.10
CA SER A 131 14.68 -8.35 11.16
C SER A 131 13.89 -8.65 12.44
N ILE A 132 12.65 -9.14 12.32
CA ILE A 132 11.84 -9.58 13.46
C ILE A 132 12.50 -10.78 14.13
N GLU A 133 12.88 -11.80 13.37
CA GLU A 133 13.55 -13.01 13.90
C GLU A 133 14.85 -12.65 14.66
N LYS A 134 15.59 -11.64 14.21
CA LYS A 134 16.79 -11.17 14.92
C LYS A 134 16.47 -10.49 16.25
N ILE A 135 15.38 -9.72 16.31
CA ILE A 135 14.94 -9.04 17.54
C ILE A 135 14.50 -10.10 18.57
N ASP A 136 13.69 -11.07 18.15
CA ASP A 136 13.23 -12.17 19.03
C ASP A 136 14.40 -12.99 19.60
N VAL A 137 15.42 -13.26 18.78
CA VAL A 137 16.63 -13.97 19.23
C VAL A 137 17.39 -13.14 20.25
N GLN A 138 17.55 -11.84 20.00
CA GLN A 138 18.30 -10.95 20.87
C GLN A 138 17.61 -10.76 22.23
N GLU A 139 16.28 -10.67 22.27
CA GLU A 139 15.51 -10.61 23.51
C GLU A 139 15.67 -11.88 24.35
N ARG A 140 15.68 -13.06 23.73
CA ARG A 140 15.89 -14.34 24.44
C ARG A 140 17.26 -14.43 25.11
N PHE A 141 18.31 -13.86 24.47
CA PHE A 141 19.65 -13.86 25.06
C PHE A 141 19.83 -12.84 26.20
N VAL A 142 19.01 -11.80 26.25
CA VAL A 142 19.05 -10.77 27.31
C VAL A 142 18.26 -11.22 28.55
N THR A 143 17.28 -12.11 28.38
CA THR A 143 16.40 -12.62 29.47
C THR A 143 16.88 -13.97 30.06
N SER A 144 17.92 -14.55 29.53
CA SER A 144 18.60 -15.74 30.06
C SER A 144 19.84 -15.38 30.87
#